data_4bc23cb90d886cc5f52fea1c9cce0387
#
_entry.id   4bc23cb90d886cc5f52fea1c9cce0387
#
_cell.length_a   1.000
_cell.length_b   1.000
_cell.length_c   1.000
_cell.angle_alpha   90.00
_cell.angle_beta   90.00
_cell.angle_gamma   90.00
#
_symmetry.space_group_name_H-M   'P 1'
#
loop_
_entity.id
_entity.type
_entity.pdbx_description
1 polymer ?
#
loop_
_entity_poly.entity_id
_entity_poly.type
_entity_poly.pdbx_seq_one_letter_code
_entity_poly.pdbx_strand_id
1 'polypeptide(L)'
;MSTKKKYQDIFIKSLSIDSNKFNENIKYNEIPEWDSIGHMTLIAALEEEYKISLETDDIVDFSSFKKGITILKKYNINIYA
;
A
#
# COMPACT_ATOMS: atom_id res chain seq x y z
N MET A 1 13.78 -12.88 -1.04
CA MET A 1 13.08 -11.73 -0.46
C MET A 1 11.60 -12.01 -0.38
N SER A 2 10.97 -11.65 0.73
CA SER A 2 9.54 -11.90 0.86
C SER A 2 8.75 -10.78 0.15
N THR A 3 7.62 -11.17 -0.42
CA THR A 3 6.71 -10.21 -1.05
C THR A 3 6.19 -9.20 -0.04
N LYS A 4 6.03 -9.63 1.21
CA LYS A 4 5.57 -8.74 2.27
C LYS A 4 6.55 -7.61 2.53
N LYS A 5 7.85 -7.89 2.54
CA LYS A 5 8.85 -6.85 2.73
C LYS A 5 8.83 -5.83 1.59
N LYS A 6 8.67 -6.32 0.37
CA LYS A 6 8.56 -5.45 -0.79
C LYS A 6 7.34 -4.52 -0.67
N TYR A 7 6.23 -5.06 -0.23
CA TYR A 7 5.01 -4.30 0.00
C TYR A 7 5.23 -3.23 1.07
N GLN A 8 5.87 -3.60 2.19
CA GLN A 8 6.22 -2.63 3.24
C GLN A 8 7.12 -1.52 2.71
N ASP A 9 8.13 -1.88 1.92
CA ASP A 9 9.06 -0.90 1.36
C ASP A 9 8.35 0.08 0.43
N ILE A 10 7.34 -0.40 -0.32
CA ILE A 10 6.54 0.48 -1.17
C ILE A 10 5.82 1.52 -0.33
N PHE A 11 5.24 1.11 0.79
CA PHE A 11 4.58 2.04 1.70
C PHE A 11 5.56 3.09 2.22
N ILE A 12 6.69 2.64 2.71
CA ILE A 12 7.69 3.54 3.30
C ILE A 12 8.18 4.55 2.29
N LYS A 13 8.50 4.10 1.08
CA LYS A 13 9.03 4.99 0.04
C LYS A 13 7.96 5.92 -0.53
N SER A 14 6.79 5.38 -0.81
CA SER A 14 5.72 6.16 -1.44
C SER A 14 5.19 7.26 -0.53
N LEU A 15 5.09 6.97 0.75
CA LEU A 15 4.58 7.93 1.72
C LEU A 15 5.69 8.76 2.35
N SER A 16 6.95 8.46 2.02
CA SER A 16 8.11 9.16 2.58
C SER A 16 8.12 9.14 4.10
N ILE A 17 7.73 8.02 4.69
CA ILE A 17 7.74 7.88 6.14
C ILE A 17 9.04 7.25 6.59
N ASP A 18 9.40 7.57 7.84
CA ASP A 18 10.54 6.96 8.49
C ASP A 18 10.19 5.49 8.78
N SER A 19 11.11 4.57 8.49
CA SER A 19 10.87 3.15 8.75
C SER A 19 10.56 2.88 10.22
N ASN A 20 11.03 3.73 11.13
CA ASN A 20 10.73 3.62 12.56
C ASN A 20 9.28 3.95 12.89
N LYS A 21 8.60 4.69 12.01
CA LYS A 21 7.20 5.06 12.21
C LYS A 21 6.25 4.08 11.54
N PHE A 22 6.76 3.22 10.69
CA PHE A 22 5.92 2.25 10.01
C PHE A 22 5.50 1.13 10.96
N ASN A 23 4.23 0.73 10.86
CA ASN A 23 3.74 -0.48 11.51
C ASN A 23 2.62 -1.07 10.67
N GLU A 24 2.30 -2.33 10.90
CA GLU A 24 1.32 -3.03 10.06
C GLU A 24 -0.13 -2.63 10.34
N ASN A 25 -0.34 -1.80 11.35
CA ASN A 25 -1.68 -1.31 11.68
C ASN A 25 -1.95 0.08 11.11
N ILE A 26 -1.04 0.60 10.29
CA ILE A 26 -1.15 1.94 9.73
C ILE A 26 -2.39 2.05 8.84
N LYS A 27 -3.10 3.17 8.96
CA LYS A 27 -4.34 3.42 8.24
C LYS A 27 -4.30 4.75 7.51
N TYR A 28 -5.13 4.87 6.48
CA TYR A 28 -5.27 6.09 5.72
C TYR A 28 -5.62 7.25 6.65
N ASN A 29 -4.94 8.36 6.46
CA ASN A 29 -5.19 9.60 7.18
C ASN A 29 -4.85 9.53 8.68
N GLU A 30 -4.25 8.43 9.14
CA GLU A 30 -3.81 8.30 10.52
C GLU A 30 -2.51 9.05 10.77
N ILE A 31 -1.71 9.19 9.72
CA ILE A 31 -0.47 9.96 9.74
C ILE A 31 -0.54 11.04 8.66
N PRO A 32 0.16 12.18 8.85
CA PRO A 32 0.11 13.26 7.86
C PRO A 32 0.57 12.83 6.47
N GLU A 33 1.52 11.91 6.40
CA GLU A 33 2.09 11.45 5.13
C GLU A 33 1.10 10.64 4.29
N TRP A 34 0.12 10.01 4.92
CA TRP A 34 -0.88 9.23 4.18
C TRP A 34 -2.17 10.04 4.06
N ASP A 35 -2.10 11.09 3.27
CA ASP A 35 -3.24 11.91 2.90
C ASP A 35 -3.65 11.56 1.47
N SER A 36 -4.48 12.39 0.86
CA SER A 36 -4.98 12.14 -0.50
C SER A 36 -3.84 12.05 -1.52
N ILE A 37 -2.85 12.92 -1.40
CA ILE A 37 -1.71 12.94 -2.32
C ILE A 37 -0.83 11.71 -2.09
N GLY A 38 -0.52 11.42 -0.83
CA GLY A 38 0.26 10.24 -0.48
C GLY A 38 -0.43 8.96 -0.93
N HIS A 39 -1.74 8.91 -0.78
CA HIS A 39 -2.52 7.74 -1.22
C HIS A 39 -2.38 7.50 -2.71
N MET A 40 -2.49 8.54 -3.53
CA MET A 40 -2.35 8.38 -4.97
C MET A 40 -0.94 7.97 -5.37
N THR A 41 0.06 8.50 -4.67
CA THR A 41 1.45 8.10 -4.89
C THR A 41 1.64 6.61 -4.57
N LEU A 42 1.07 6.17 -3.46
CA LEU A 42 1.13 4.77 -3.04
C LEU A 42 0.46 3.85 -4.07
N ILE A 43 -0.74 4.23 -4.51
CA ILE A 43 -1.48 3.44 -5.49
C ILE A 43 -0.70 3.33 -6.80
N ALA A 44 -0.15 4.45 -7.29
CA ALA A 44 0.63 4.45 -8.50
C ALA A 44 1.86 3.55 -8.39
N ALA A 45 2.52 3.57 -7.24
CA ALA A 45 3.69 2.74 -7.00
C ALA A 45 3.34 1.25 -7.00
N LEU A 46 2.20 0.90 -6.39
CA LEU A 46 1.74 -0.48 -6.36
C LEU A 46 1.38 -0.98 -7.75
N GLU A 47 0.70 -0.14 -8.54
CA GLU A 47 0.34 -0.50 -9.90
C GLU A 47 1.58 -0.73 -10.76
N GLU A 48 2.58 0.11 -10.61
CA GLU A 48 3.82 -0.03 -11.37
C GLU A 48 4.61 -1.28 -10.94
N GLU A 49 4.74 -1.49 -9.63
CA GLU A 49 5.53 -2.59 -9.11
C GLU A 49 4.95 -3.96 -9.47
N TYR A 50 3.64 -4.08 -9.38
CA TYR A 50 2.95 -5.36 -9.64
C TYR A 50 2.34 -5.45 -11.02
N LYS A 51 2.48 -4.39 -11.82
CA LYS A 51 1.98 -4.33 -13.20
C LYS A 51 0.49 -4.63 -13.27
N ILE A 52 -0.26 -3.95 -12.43
CA ILE A 52 -1.72 -4.08 -12.35
C ILE A 52 -2.36 -2.72 -12.46
N SER A 53 -3.67 -2.71 -12.73
CA SER A 53 -4.50 -1.51 -12.66
C SER A 53 -5.57 -1.73 -11.63
N LEU A 54 -5.54 -0.94 -10.56
CA LEU A 54 -6.55 -1.05 -9.51
C LEU A 54 -7.82 -0.34 -9.94
N GLU A 55 -8.96 -0.97 -9.69
CA GLU A 55 -10.24 -0.34 -9.98
C GLU A 55 -10.51 0.77 -8.98
N THR A 56 -11.33 1.74 -9.38
CA THR A 56 -11.64 2.89 -8.55
C THR A 56 -12.17 2.48 -7.17
N ASP A 57 -13.06 1.50 -7.12
CA ASP A 57 -13.62 1.02 -5.86
C ASP A 57 -12.52 0.48 -4.94
N ASP A 58 -11.55 -0.21 -5.50
CA ASP A 58 -10.45 -0.76 -4.71
C ASP A 58 -9.50 0.33 -4.23
N ILE A 59 -9.30 1.37 -5.02
CA ILE A 59 -8.49 2.52 -4.61
C ILE A 59 -9.12 3.21 -3.40
N VAL A 60 -10.44 3.40 -3.44
CA VAL A 60 -11.18 4.01 -2.33
C VAL A 60 -11.15 3.13 -1.10
N ASP A 61 -11.29 1.83 -1.28
CA ASP A 61 -11.31 0.87 -0.17
C ASP A 61 -9.93 0.61 0.44
N PHE A 62 -8.87 1.04 -0.22
CA PHE A 62 -7.50 0.82 0.25
C PHE A 62 -7.23 1.76 1.44
N SER A 63 -7.76 1.39 2.59
CA SER A 63 -7.81 2.25 3.77
C SER A 63 -6.78 1.90 4.84
N SER A 64 -6.03 0.82 4.67
CA SER A 64 -5.02 0.41 5.63
C SER A 64 -4.03 -0.53 4.97
N PHE A 65 -2.90 -0.73 5.63
CA PHE A 65 -1.90 -1.69 5.17
C PHE A 65 -2.51 -3.09 5.04
N LYS A 66 -3.27 -3.51 6.06
CA LYS A 66 -3.89 -4.83 6.07
C LYS A 66 -5.00 -4.96 5.04
N LYS A 67 -5.79 -3.92 4.87
CA LYS A 67 -6.85 -3.92 3.86
C LYS A 67 -6.26 -4.06 2.46
N GLY A 68 -5.13 -3.39 2.24
CA GLY A 68 -4.43 -3.48 0.95
C GLY A 68 -4.00 -4.90 0.60
N ILE A 69 -3.61 -5.69 1.60
CA ILE A 69 -3.23 -7.09 1.38
C ILE A 69 -4.42 -7.87 0.81
N THR A 70 -5.60 -7.65 1.39
CA THR A 70 -6.84 -8.29 0.92
C THR A 70 -7.19 -7.86 -0.50
N ILE A 71 -7.03 -6.58 -0.79
CA ILE A 71 -7.33 -6.05 -2.12
C ILE A 71 -6.37 -6.63 -3.16
N LEU A 72 -5.07 -6.65 -2.86
CA LEU A 72 -4.08 -7.17 -3.79
C LEU A 72 -4.28 -8.66 -4.08
N LYS A 73 -4.82 -9.39 -3.12
CA LYS A 73 -5.12 -10.80 -3.32
C LYS A 73 -6.13 -11.01 -4.45
N LYS A 74 -7.05 -10.07 -4.62
CA LYS A 74 -8.02 -10.13 -5.74
C LYS A 74 -7.34 -10.04 -7.10
N TYR A 75 -6.13 -9.49 -7.13
CA TYR A 75 -5.34 -9.33 -8.35
C TYR A 75 -4.26 -10.40 -8.47
N ASN A 76 -4.42 -11.49 -7.72
CA ASN A 76 -3.49 -12.62 -7.71
C ASN A 76 -2.12 -12.29 -7.13
N ILE A 77 -2.06 -11.30 -6.26
CA ILE A 77 -0.83 -10.93 -5.57
C ILE A 77 -0.94 -11.39 -4.13
N ASN A 78 -0.13 -12.39 -3.77
CA ASN A 78 -0.13 -12.93 -2.42
C ASN A 78 1.03 -12.34 -1.64
N ILE A 79 0.71 -11.41 -0.73
CA ILE A 79 1.73 -10.70 0.05
C ILE A 79 2.44 -11.63 1.04
N TYR A 80 1.79 -12.69 1.46
CA TYR A 80 2.36 -13.63 2.41
C TYR A 80 3.09 -14.81 1.76
N ALA A 81 3.17 -14.85 0.46
CA ALA A 81 3.85 -15.94 -0.23
C ALA A 81 5.37 -15.83 -0.11
#